data_f4d6b1c188e0aea218d41bb6809da91a
#
_entry.id   f4d6b1c188e0aea218d41bb6809da91a
#
_cell.length_a   1.000
_cell.length_b   1.000
_cell.length_c   1.000
_cell.angle_alpha   90.00
_cell.angle_beta   90.00
_cell.angle_gamma   90.00
#
_symmetry.space_group_name_H-M   'P 1'
#
loop_
_entity.id
_entity.type
_entity.pdbx_description
1 polymer ?
#
loop_
_entity_poly.entity_id
_entity_poly.type
_entity_poly.pdbx_seq_one_letter_code
_entity_poly.pdbx_strand_id
1 'polypeptide(L)'
;MPDATKLSQLQIRVSDEEKSAIRTAAERAGLDMSAYVLSRVLSMPEREFQESLSALRGPHAPSFALAGIHSQLVRLTAPELRAAIASAPAMTLSPFLANYVAAMVETACEQHGLPLPAWVRSISPLDRPAFGSTLRGLRLHLLRHSPAAFRRRNIFVDASLGDRV
;
A
#
# COMPACT_ATOMS: atom_id res chain seq x y z
N MET A 1 -14.04 8.70 14.65
CA MET A 1 -13.44 7.82 13.62
C MET A 1 -13.92 6.42 13.87
N PRO A 2 -14.63 5.75 12.96
CA PRO A 2 -15.02 4.35 13.18
C PRO A 2 -13.76 3.49 13.16
N ASP A 3 -13.57 2.77 14.25
CA ASP A 3 -12.54 1.78 14.47
C ASP A 3 -12.60 0.74 13.33
N ALA A 4 -11.51 0.57 12.59
CA ALA A 4 -11.44 -0.47 11.58
C ALA A 4 -11.70 -1.79 12.30
N THR A 5 -12.80 -2.48 11.95
CA THR A 5 -13.25 -3.71 12.60
C THR A 5 -12.12 -4.74 12.50
N LYS A 6 -11.43 -4.99 13.60
CA LYS A 6 -10.37 -6.01 13.69
C LYS A 6 -11.05 -7.37 13.59
N LEU A 7 -10.90 -8.04 12.45
CA LEU A 7 -11.57 -9.31 12.13
C LEU A 7 -10.79 -10.54 12.58
N SER A 8 -9.54 -10.37 13.07
CA SER A 8 -8.72 -11.49 13.55
C SER A 8 -8.00 -11.15 14.83
N GLN A 9 -7.77 -12.15 15.67
CA GLN A 9 -7.09 -12.03 16.95
C GLN A 9 -5.73 -12.73 16.91
N LEU A 10 -4.68 -12.02 17.34
CA LEU A 10 -3.36 -12.61 17.57
C LEU A 10 -3.24 -12.95 19.05
N GLN A 11 -2.93 -14.20 19.37
CA GLN A 11 -2.62 -14.66 20.74
C GLN A 11 -1.14 -14.94 20.87
N ILE A 12 -0.50 -14.27 21.84
CA ILE A 12 0.90 -14.47 22.18
C ILE A 12 0.96 -15.01 23.61
N ARG A 13 1.71 -16.10 23.81
CA ARG A 13 1.99 -16.63 25.17
C ARG A 13 3.21 -15.92 25.72
N VAL A 14 3.06 -15.29 26.87
CA VAL A 14 4.10 -14.55 27.59
C VAL A 14 4.03 -14.93 29.08
N SER A 15 5.14 -14.78 29.80
CA SER A 15 5.15 -14.90 31.26
C SER A 15 4.45 -13.70 31.91
N ASP A 16 4.11 -13.82 33.19
CA ASP A 16 3.50 -12.72 33.95
C ASP A 16 4.45 -11.51 34.06
N GLU A 17 5.75 -11.75 34.16
CA GLU A 17 6.77 -10.70 34.17
C GLU A 17 6.82 -9.96 32.83
N GLU A 18 6.85 -10.68 31.72
CA GLU A 18 6.83 -10.10 30.37
C GLU A 18 5.54 -9.31 30.09
N LYS A 19 4.39 -9.84 30.52
CA LYS A 19 3.11 -9.16 30.42
C LYS A 19 3.08 -7.85 31.22
N SER A 20 3.64 -7.85 32.42
CA SER A 20 3.79 -6.65 33.25
C SER A 20 4.72 -5.62 32.62
N ALA A 21 5.86 -6.06 32.07
CA ALA A 21 6.79 -5.20 31.35
C ALA A 21 6.17 -4.55 30.10
N ILE A 22 5.42 -5.32 29.30
CA ILE A 22 4.69 -4.80 28.14
C ILE A 22 3.64 -3.76 28.57
N ARG A 23 2.88 -4.04 29.65
CA ARG A 23 1.89 -3.10 30.19
C ARG A 23 2.53 -1.78 30.60
N THR A 24 3.58 -1.83 31.40
CA THR A 24 4.30 -0.63 31.83
C THR A 24 4.86 0.18 30.67
N ALA A 25 5.37 -0.51 29.63
CA ALA A 25 5.88 0.15 28.45
C ALA A 25 4.75 0.80 27.60
N ALA A 26 3.59 0.16 27.51
CA ALA A 26 2.40 0.69 26.83
C ALA A 26 1.87 1.94 27.55
N GLU A 27 1.77 1.90 28.89
CA GLU A 27 1.36 3.05 29.71
C GLU A 27 2.29 4.25 29.53
N ARG A 28 3.61 4.04 29.53
CA ARG A 28 4.60 5.10 29.23
C ARG A 28 4.45 5.69 27.84
N ALA A 29 4.01 4.89 26.87
CA ALA A 29 3.78 5.33 25.49
C ALA A 29 2.38 5.95 25.29
N GLY A 30 1.51 5.96 26.30
CA GLY A 30 0.13 6.44 26.20
C GLY A 30 -0.76 5.57 25.29
N LEU A 31 -0.42 4.28 25.13
CA LEU A 31 -1.10 3.33 24.25
C LEU A 31 -1.69 2.18 25.06
N ASP A 32 -2.74 1.53 24.52
CA ASP A 32 -3.13 0.21 25.03
C ASP A 32 -2.09 -0.85 24.66
N MET A 33 -2.10 -2.00 25.34
CA MET A 33 -1.13 -3.08 25.12
C MET A 33 -1.09 -3.56 23.67
N SER A 34 -2.25 -3.70 23.02
CA SER A 34 -2.34 -4.18 21.63
C SER A 34 -1.75 -3.17 20.66
N ALA A 35 -2.11 -1.89 20.82
CA ALA A 35 -1.55 -0.80 20.01
C ALA A 35 -0.04 -0.67 20.21
N TYR A 36 0.44 -0.81 21.46
CA TYR A 36 1.87 -0.77 21.76
C TYR A 36 2.62 -1.91 21.07
N VAL A 37 2.15 -3.16 21.20
CA VAL A 37 2.77 -4.32 20.54
C VAL A 37 2.79 -4.14 19.02
N LEU A 38 1.66 -3.75 18.42
CA LEU A 38 1.59 -3.49 16.98
C LEU A 38 2.55 -2.39 16.54
N SER A 39 2.69 -1.32 17.34
CA SER A 39 3.64 -0.24 17.04
C SER A 39 5.11 -0.67 17.07
N ARG A 40 5.42 -1.75 17.80
CA ARG A 40 6.77 -2.30 17.90
C ARG A 40 7.07 -3.38 16.87
N VAL A 41 6.05 -4.13 16.48
CA VAL A 41 6.17 -5.23 15.51
C VAL A 41 6.07 -4.70 14.07
N LEU A 42 5.14 -3.77 13.83
CA LEU A 42 4.98 -3.14 12.52
C LEU A 42 5.76 -1.82 12.49
N SER A 43 6.61 -1.64 11.51
CA SER A 43 7.24 -0.34 11.27
C SER A 43 6.17 0.72 10.98
N MET A 44 6.40 1.99 11.40
CA MET A 44 5.43 3.07 11.13
C MET A 44 5.08 3.18 9.65
N PRO A 45 6.05 3.21 8.70
CA PRO A 45 5.75 3.26 7.28
C PRO A 45 4.94 2.07 6.77
N GLU A 46 5.18 0.85 7.27
CA GLU A 46 4.43 -0.33 6.90
C GLU A 46 2.97 -0.24 7.35
N ARG A 47 2.74 0.17 8.60
CA ARG A 47 1.39 0.34 9.12
C ARG A 47 0.61 1.40 8.34
N GLU A 48 1.20 2.56 8.11
CA GLU A 48 0.58 3.64 7.33
C GLU A 48 0.24 3.19 5.90
N PHE A 49 1.12 2.41 5.27
CA PHE A 49 0.87 1.86 3.94
C PHE A 49 -0.30 0.88 3.95
N GLN A 50 -0.39 -0.03 4.92
CA GLN A 50 -1.51 -0.96 5.07
C GLN A 50 -2.83 -0.22 5.37
N GLU A 51 -2.80 0.84 6.17
CA GLU A 51 -3.96 1.71 6.43
C GLU A 51 -4.43 2.40 5.14
N SER A 52 -3.51 2.94 4.35
CA SER A 52 -3.82 3.55 3.04
C SER A 52 -4.42 2.53 2.06
N LEU A 53 -3.92 1.30 2.04
CA LEU A 53 -4.51 0.21 1.25
C LEU A 53 -5.93 -0.12 1.70
N SER A 54 -6.19 -0.10 3.01
CA SER A 54 -7.52 -0.37 3.57
C SER A 54 -8.57 0.64 3.11
N ALA A 55 -8.16 1.88 2.82
CA ALA A 55 -9.04 2.92 2.28
C ALA A 55 -9.59 2.59 0.88
N LEU A 56 -8.96 1.67 0.12
CA LEU A 56 -9.46 1.19 -1.17
C LEU A 56 -10.80 0.43 -1.07
N ARG A 57 -11.19 -0.02 0.12
CA ARG A 57 -12.50 -0.62 0.41
C ARG A 57 -13.55 0.37 0.90
N GLY A 58 -13.15 1.63 1.10
CA GLY A 58 -14.03 2.66 1.62
C GLY A 58 -15.19 3.01 0.66
N PRO A 59 -16.18 3.77 1.16
CA PRO A 59 -17.34 4.20 0.37
C PRO A 59 -16.98 5.26 -0.70
N HIS A 60 -15.78 5.82 -0.62
CA HIS A 60 -15.29 6.80 -1.59
C HIS A 60 -14.73 6.12 -2.84
N ALA A 61 -14.74 6.87 -3.96
CA ALA A 61 -14.17 6.37 -5.22
C ALA A 61 -12.71 5.93 -4.99
N PRO A 62 -12.31 4.75 -5.53
CA PRO A 62 -10.94 4.24 -5.35
C PRO A 62 -9.84 5.21 -5.81
N SER A 63 -10.18 6.16 -6.69
CA SER A 63 -9.25 7.18 -7.19
C SER A 63 -8.63 8.03 -6.09
N PHE A 64 -9.39 8.45 -5.08
CA PHE A 64 -8.86 9.23 -3.95
C PHE A 64 -7.88 8.41 -3.09
N ALA A 65 -8.22 7.15 -2.82
CA ALA A 65 -7.35 6.26 -2.08
C ALA A 65 -6.06 5.96 -2.86
N LEU A 66 -6.15 5.74 -4.17
CA LEU A 66 -4.99 5.54 -5.03
C LEU A 66 -4.08 6.78 -5.08
N ALA A 67 -4.65 7.99 -5.15
CA ALA A 67 -3.90 9.24 -5.09
C ALA A 67 -3.19 9.39 -3.72
N GLY A 68 -3.86 9.03 -2.63
CA GLY A 68 -3.26 9.02 -1.29
C GLY A 68 -2.06 8.06 -1.19
N ILE A 69 -2.20 6.83 -1.70
CA ILE A 69 -1.12 5.84 -1.75
C ILE A 69 0.04 6.35 -2.60
N HIS A 70 -0.23 6.93 -3.77
CA HIS A 70 0.81 7.51 -4.61
C HIS A 70 1.58 8.62 -3.88
N SER A 71 0.86 9.58 -3.29
CA SER A 71 1.46 10.68 -2.54
C SER A 71 2.29 10.20 -1.34
N GLN A 72 1.88 9.10 -0.69
CA GLN A 72 2.63 8.47 0.38
C GLN A 72 3.94 7.88 -0.16
N LEU A 73 3.88 7.04 -1.21
CA LEU A 73 5.06 6.39 -1.78
C LEU A 73 6.11 7.39 -2.28
N VAL A 74 5.68 8.50 -2.89
CA VAL A 74 6.58 9.57 -3.39
C VAL A 74 7.34 10.28 -2.26
N ARG A 75 6.74 10.40 -1.07
CA ARG A 75 7.35 11.11 0.07
C ARG A 75 8.32 10.26 0.88
N LEU A 76 8.26 8.94 0.76
CA LEU A 76 9.09 8.04 1.54
C LEU A 76 10.54 8.06 1.04
N THR A 77 11.48 8.06 1.98
CA THR A 77 12.90 7.78 1.67
C THR A 77 13.11 6.30 1.33
N ALA A 78 14.22 5.94 0.70
CA ALA A 78 14.50 4.55 0.32
C ALA A 78 14.38 3.54 1.49
N PRO A 79 14.91 3.80 2.72
CA PRO A 79 14.72 2.90 3.86
C PRO A 79 13.25 2.79 4.30
N GLU A 80 12.53 3.91 4.34
CA GLU A 80 11.11 3.94 4.71
C GLU A 80 10.25 3.22 3.67
N LEU A 81 10.51 3.43 2.38
CA LEU A 81 9.83 2.73 1.30
C LEU A 81 10.04 1.22 1.41
N ARG A 82 11.28 0.78 1.63
CA ARG A 82 11.59 -0.65 1.84
C ARG A 82 10.79 -1.23 3.00
N ALA A 83 10.69 -0.50 4.12
CA ALA A 83 9.91 -0.92 5.28
C ALA A 83 8.41 -0.93 4.99
N ALA A 84 7.89 0.10 4.32
CA ALA A 84 6.46 0.22 3.99
C ALA A 84 5.95 -0.95 3.12
N ILE A 85 6.73 -1.34 2.12
CA ILE A 85 6.35 -2.36 1.13
C ILE A 85 6.85 -3.77 1.44
N ALA A 86 7.43 -3.99 2.63
CA ALA A 86 8.01 -5.28 3.01
C ALA A 86 7.00 -6.42 2.95
N SER A 87 5.76 -6.17 3.39
CA SER A 87 4.68 -7.14 3.42
C SER A 87 3.66 -6.89 2.31
N ALA A 88 3.06 -7.98 1.81
CA ALA A 88 1.94 -7.91 0.89
C ALA A 88 0.74 -7.18 1.54
N PRO A 89 -0.19 -6.62 0.72
CA PRO A 89 -1.45 -6.11 1.24
C PRO A 89 -2.13 -7.14 2.15
N ALA A 90 -2.48 -6.73 3.37
CA ALA A 90 -3.14 -7.59 4.35
C ALA A 90 -4.58 -7.98 3.92
N MET A 91 -5.09 -7.31 2.89
CA MET A 91 -6.43 -7.51 2.36
C MET A 91 -6.41 -8.01 0.92
N THR A 92 -7.43 -8.76 0.53
CA THR A 92 -7.64 -9.14 -0.87
C THR A 92 -8.11 -7.95 -1.68
N LEU A 93 -7.35 -7.59 -2.71
CA LEU A 93 -7.68 -6.56 -3.68
C LEU A 93 -8.28 -7.20 -4.95
N SER A 94 -9.12 -6.46 -5.67
CA SER A 94 -9.52 -6.87 -7.02
C SER A 94 -8.29 -6.96 -7.94
N PRO A 95 -8.31 -7.76 -9.01
CA PRO A 95 -7.17 -7.88 -9.93
C PRO A 95 -6.68 -6.52 -10.47
N PHE A 96 -7.61 -5.60 -10.74
CA PHE A 96 -7.27 -4.25 -11.20
C PHE A 96 -6.54 -3.45 -10.13
N LEU A 97 -7.08 -3.39 -8.90
CA LEU A 97 -6.46 -2.65 -7.80
C LEU A 97 -5.12 -3.25 -7.38
N ALA A 98 -5.02 -4.58 -7.33
CA ALA A 98 -3.76 -5.26 -7.03
C ALA A 98 -2.66 -4.88 -8.04
N ASN A 99 -2.98 -4.90 -9.34
CA ASN A 99 -2.05 -4.52 -10.39
C ASN A 99 -1.73 -3.02 -10.36
N TYR A 100 -2.70 -2.16 -10.04
CA TYR A 100 -2.48 -0.72 -9.94
C TYR A 100 -1.53 -0.37 -8.78
N VAL A 101 -1.78 -0.91 -7.60
CA VAL A 101 -0.90 -0.75 -6.43
C VAL A 101 0.49 -1.31 -6.71
N ALA A 102 0.58 -2.49 -7.31
CA ALA A 102 1.86 -3.09 -7.68
C ALA A 102 2.64 -2.22 -8.67
N ALA A 103 1.97 -1.59 -9.65
CA ALA A 103 2.60 -0.66 -10.58
C ALA A 103 3.15 0.60 -9.88
N MET A 104 2.40 1.16 -8.92
CA MET A 104 2.87 2.30 -8.13
C MET A 104 4.10 1.93 -7.28
N VAL A 105 4.07 0.78 -6.61
CA VAL A 105 5.20 0.29 -5.81
C VAL A 105 6.43 0.02 -6.71
N GLU A 106 6.23 -0.56 -7.89
CA GLU A 106 7.29 -0.82 -8.87
C GLU A 106 7.92 0.49 -9.33
N THR A 107 7.12 1.51 -9.65
CA THR A 107 7.60 2.85 -10.03
C THR A 107 8.43 3.47 -8.90
N ALA A 108 7.94 3.41 -7.65
CA ALA A 108 8.65 3.93 -6.49
C ALA A 108 9.98 3.19 -6.26
N CYS A 109 9.99 1.85 -6.40
CA CYS A 109 11.22 1.07 -6.30
C CYS A 109 12.24 1.44 -7.39
N GLU A 110 11.79 1.63 -8.63
CA GLU A 110 12.65 2.06 -9.74
C GLU A 110 13.29 3.43 -9.46
N GLN A 111 12.53 4.38 -8.93
CA GLN A 111 13.02 5.73 -8.57
C GLN A 111 14.10 5.70 -7.48
N HIS A 112 13.98 4.78 -6.52
CA HIS A 112 14.93 4.65 -5.41
C HIS A 112 16.01 3.58 -5.61
N GLY A 113 16.03 2.89 -6.76
CA GLY A 113 16.97 1.79 -7.02
C GLY A 113 16.79 0.59 -6.08
N LEU A 114 15.56 0.35 -5.60
CA LEU A 114 15.25 -0.74 -4.68
C LEU A 114 14.79 -1.99 -5.45
N PRO A 115 15.11 -3.19 -4.93
CA PRO A 115 14.59 -4.43 -5.49
C PRO A 115 13.09 -4.54 -5.23
N LEU A 116 12.36 -5.11 -6.21
CA LEU A 116 10.93 -5.36 -6.08
C LEU A 116 10.64 -6.43 -5.02
N PRO A 117 9.65 -6.20 -4.14
CA PRO A 117 9.17 -7.20 -3.21
C PRO A 117 8.65 -8.45 -3.93
N ALA A 118 8.76 -9.61 -3.26
CA ALA A 118 8.29 -10.88 -3.83
C ALA A 118 6.80 -10.86 -4.17
N TRP A 119 5.98 -10.23 -3.32
CA TRP A 119 4.53 -10.14 -3.54
C TRP A 119 4.16 -9.33 -4.78
N VAL A 120 4.91 -8.27 -5.12
CA VAL A 120 4.70 -7.50 -6.36
C VAL A 120 4.96 -8.37 -7.59
N ARG A 121 6.00 -9.20 -7.54
CA ARG A 121 6.35 -10.12 -8.62
C ARG A 121 5.36 -11.27 -8.79
N SER A 122 4.66 -11.67 -7.72
CA SER A 122 3.67 -12.76 -7.76
C SER A 122 2.34 -12.35 -8.38
N ILE A 123 2.07 -11.04 -8.55
CA ILE A 123 0.83 -10.55 -9.16
C ILE A 123 0.95 -10.63 -10.69
N SER A 124 0.13 -11.51 -11.30
CA SER A 124 0.03 -11.61 -12.75
C SER A 124 -0.58 -10.34 -13.36
N PRO A 125 -0.07 -9.87 -14.52
CA PRO A 125 -0.69 -8.76 -15.25
C PRO A 125 -2.16 -9.03 -15.59
N LEU A 126 -2.91 -7.97 -15.87
CA LEU A 126 -4.30 -8.09 -16.31
C LEU A 126 -4.36 -8.77 -17.68
N ASP A 127 -5.33 -9.68 -17.86
CA ASP A 127 -5.59 -10.35 -19.15
C ASP A 127 -6.11 -9.38 -20.23
N ARG A 128 -6.81 -8.32 -19.78
CA ARG A 128 -7.37 -7.31 -20.66
C ARG A 128 -6.83 -5.93 -20.32
N PRO A 129 -6.58 -5.08 -21.33
CA PRO A 129 -6.06 -3.74 -21.13
C PRO A 129 -7.10 -2.87 -20.38
N ALA A 130 -6.65 -2.19 -19.33
CA ALA A 130 -7.40 -1.20 -18.57
C ALA A 130 -6.89 0.20 -18.93
N PHE A 131 -7.79 1.10 -19.32
CA PHE A 131 -7.46 2.49 -19.66
C PHE A 131 -8.02 3.43 -18.60
N GLY A 132 -7.21 4.37 -18.13
CA GLY A 132 -7.60 5.40 -17.16
C GLY A 132 -8.56 6.47 -17.72
N SER A 133 -8.89 6.40 -19.02
CA SER A 133 -9.89 7.26 -19.66
C SER A 133 -10.86 6.45 -20.50
N THR A 134 -12.13 6.84 -20.47
CA THR A 134 -13.19 6.27 -21.31
C THR A 134 -13.15 6.80 -22.75
N LEU A 135 -12.42 7.91 -22.99
CA LEU A 135 -12.31 8.54 -24.28
C LEU A 135 -11.44 7.71 -25.24
N ARG A 136 -12.05 7.16 -26.29
CA ARG A 136 -11.36 6.33 -27.28
C ARG A 136 -10.20 7.05 -27.96
N GLY A 137 -10.33 8.37 -28.21
CA GLY A 137 -9.28 9.17 -28.84
C GLY A 137 -8.00 9.29 -28.02
N LEU A 138 -8.08 9.11 -26.68
CA LEU A 138 -6.88 9.15 -25.80
C LEU A 138 -6.15 7.83 -25.71
N ARG A 139 -6.70 6.72 -26.19
CA ARG A 139 -6.08 5.39 -26.04
C ARG A 139 -4.67 5.33 -26.63
N LEU A 140 -4.46 5.88 -27.81
CA LEU A 140 -3.13 5.87 -28.45
C LEU A 140 -2.13 6.71 -27.65
N HIS A 141 -2.56 7.84 -27.10
CA HIS A 141 -1.75 8.66 -26.23
C HIS A 141 -1.35 7.87 -24.97
N LEU A 142 -2.33 7.26 -24.29
CA LEU A 142 -2.09 6.46 -23.07
C LEU A 142 -1.16 5.27 -23.35
N LEU A 143 -1.32 4.55 -24.46
CA LEU A 143 -0.44 3.46 -24.87
C LEU A 143 1.02 3.90 -24.99
N ARG A 144 1.27 5.14 -25.41
CA ARG A 144 2.63 5.66 -25.64
C ARG A 144 3.24 6.31 -24.38
N HIS A 145 2.40 6.93 -23.53
CA HIS A 145 2.86 7.79 -22.44
C HIS A 145 2.67 7.20 -21.03
N SER A 146 1.99 6.06 -20.92
CA SER A 146 1.87 5.39 -19.61
C SER A 146 3.23 4.96 -19.08
N PRO A 147 3.47 5.09 -17.77
CA PRO A 147 4.70 4.61 -17.14
C PRO A 147 4.94 3.12 -17.42
N ALA A 148 6.21 2.72 -17.53
CA ALA A 148 6.59 1.37 -17.89
C ALA A 148 6.01 0.29 -16.95
N ALA A 149 6.01 0.55 -15.64
CA ALA A 149 5.46 -0.34 -14.64
C ALA A 149 3.96 -0.62 -14.85
N PHE A 150 3.20 0.40 -15.23
CA PHE A 150 1.77 0.26 -15.54
C PHE A 150 1.54 -0.51 -16.85
N ARG A 151 2.29 -0.20 -17.90
CA ARG A 151 2.21 -0.90 -19.19
C ARG A 151 2.51 -2.40 -19.05
N ARG A 152 3.51 -2.78 -18.25
CA ARG A 152 3.83 -4.18 -17.96
C ARG A 152 2.67 -4.94 -17.31
N ARG A 153 1.74 -4.22 -16.67
CA ARG A 153 0.56 -4.77 -16.01
C ARG A 153 -0.73 -4.60 -16.79
N ASN A 154 -0.60 -4.22 -18.08
CA ASN A 154 -1.73 -3.99 -18.98
C ASN A 154 -2.67 -2.86 -18.50
N ILE A 155 -2.10 -1.87 -17.80
CA ILE A 155 -2.79 -0.65 -17.33
C ILE A 155 -2.22 0.56 -18.07
N PHE A 156 -3.10 1.39 -18.62
CA PHE A 156 -2.72 2.56 -19.42
C PHE A 156 -3.32 3.82 -18.81
N VAL A 157 -2.48 4.58 -18.11
CA VAL A 157 -2.81 5.82 -17.40
C VAL A 157 -1.86 6.94 -17.84
N ASP A 158 -2.30 8.18 -17.74
CA ASP A 158 -1.41 9.31 -18.00
C ASP A 158 -0.46 9.51 -16.81
N ALA A 159 0.82 9.64 -17.08
CA ALA A 159 1.83 9.90 -16.05
C ALA A 159 1.58 11.23 -15.30
N SER A 160 0.93 12.20 -15.98
CA SER A 160 0.60 13.51 -15.39
C SER A 160 -0.56 13.47 -14.38
N LEU A 161 -1.33 12.38 -14.32
CA LEU A 161 -2.41 12.23 -13.34
C LEU A 161 -1.90 12.02 -11.91
N GLY A 162 -0.62 11.65 -11.74
CA GLY A 162 0.05 11.59 -10.45
C GLY A 162 0.61 12.92 -9.95
N ASP A 163 0.82 13.88 -10.85
CA ASP A 163 1.41 15.20 -10.53
C ASP A 163 0.36 16.31 -10.30
N ARG A 164 -0.93 15.99 -10.48
CA ARG A 164 -2.03 16.95 -10.35
C ARG A 164 -3.10 16.43 -9.39
N VAL A 165 -2.78 16.42 -8.13
CA VAL A 165 -3.79 16.51 -7.05
C VAL A 165 -3.26 17.42 -5.96
#